data_4813d6996bc006b22a226f828fe119f0
#
_entry.id   4813d6996bc006b22a226f828fe119f0
#
_cell.length_a   1.000
_cell.length_b   1.000
_cell.length_c   1.000
_cell.angle_alpha   90.00
_cell.angle_beta   90.00
_cell.angle_gamma   90.00
#
_symmetry.space_group_name_H-M   'P 1'
#
loop_
_entity.id
_entity.type
_entity.pdbx_description
1 polymer ?
#
loop_
_entity_poly.entity_id
_entity_poly.type
_entity_poly.pdbx_seq_one_letter_code
_entity_poly.pdbx_strand_id
1 'polypeptide(L)'
;MKYKKIQTEQQWLNEGIAKYGAWIPNWRFKCPCCGRINMAEEFDKVGLDVEDASQFCIGNFKKKTGCNYATMRTISRHNEGCRLIRFDDGRRLAVFDFSD
;
A
#
# COMPACT_ATOMS: atom_id res chain seq x y z
N MET A 1 -11.96 -1.70 -14.31
CA MET A 1 -11.21 -1.53 -13.07
C MET A 1 -10.67 -0.13 -13.00
N LYS A 2 -10.91 0.56 -11.89
CA LYS A 2 -10.54 1.96 -11.76
C LYS A 2 -9.52 2.16 -10.66
N TYR A 3 -8.29 2.38 -11.06
CA TYR A 3 -7.26 2.80 -10.12
C TYR A 3 -7.37 4.31 -9.90
N LYS A 4 -7.11 4.72 -8.69
CA LYS A 4 -7.10 6.13 -8.35
C LYS A 4 -6.03 6.88 -9.14
N LYS A 5 -4.90 6.22 -9.38
CA LYS A 5 -3.77 6.82 -10.08
C LYS A 5 -2.89 5.73 -10.67
N ILE A 6 -2.37 5.98 -11.86
CA ILE A 6 -1.41 5.10 -12.51
C ILE A 6 -0.09 5.84 -12.59
N GLN A 7 0.96 5.27 -12.01
CA GLN A 7 2.26 5.93 -11.86
C GLN A 7 3.40 5.00 -12.22
N THR A 8 4.53 5.58 -12.61
CA THR A 8 5.78 4.83 -12.65
C THR A 8 6.27 4.65 -11.22
N GLU A 9 7.18 3.70 -11.01
CA GLU A 9 7.80 3.49 -9.71
C GLU A 9 8.44 4.79 -9.19
N GLN A 10 9.15 5.51 -10.05
CA GLN A 10 9.82 6.74 -9.65
C GLN A 10 8.83 7.82 -9.22
N GLN A 11 7.73 7.96 -9.94
CA GLN A 11 6.69 8.93 -9.58
C GLN A 11 6.09 8.62 -8.22
N TRP A 12 5.83 7.34 -7.96
CA TRP A 12 5.27 6.89 -6.70
C TRP A 12 6.24 7.14 -5.54
N LEU A 13 7.51 6.79 -5.73
CA LEU A 13 8.54 7.04 -4.71
C LEU A 13 8.67 8.52 -4.42
N ASN A 14 8.69 9.35 -5.46
CA ASN A 14 8.80 10.80 -5.28
C ASN A 14 7.63 11.37 -4.48
N GLU A 15 6.44 10.87 -4.74
CA GLU A 15 5.26 11.33 -4.00
C GLU A 15 5.33 10.90 -2.53
N GLY A 16 5.72 9.67 -2.26
CA GLY A 16 5.88 9.18 -0.89
C GLY A 16 6.93 9.98 -0.12
N ILE A 17 8.05 10.27 -0.77
CA ILE A 17 9.12 11.07 -0.16
C ILE A 17 8.62 12.48 0.15
N ALA A 18 7.86 13.08 -0.77
CA ALA A 18 7.32 14.41 -0.57
C ALA A 18 6.33 14.47 0.60
N LYS A 19 5.55 13.40 0.81
CA LYS A 19 4.55 13.33 1.88
C LYS A 19 5.15 12.99 3.25
N TYR A 20 6.08 12.02 3.27
CA TYR A 20 6.51 11.39 4.53
C TYR A 20 8.02 11.41 4.73
N GLY A 21 8.78 11.86 3.77
CA GLY A 21 10.24 11.80 3.80
C GLY A 21 10.78 10.50 3.24
N ALA A 22 12.09 10.40 3.17
CA ALA A 22 12.78 9.26 2.57
C ALA A 22 12.79 8.00 3.46
N TRP A 23 12.40 8.13 4.72
CA TRP A 23 12.40 7.01 5.65
C TRP A 23 11.10 6.23 5.54
N ILE A 24 11.15 5.09 4.85
CA ILE A 24 9.99 4.29 4.49
C ILE A 24 9.12 3.88 5.70
N PRO A 25 9.66 3.55 6.89
CA PRO A 25 8.81 3.21 8.02
C PRO A 25 7.78 4.27 8.41
N ASN A 26 7.98 5.53 8.03
CA ASN A 26 7.01 6.60 8.29
C ASN A 26 5.87 6.65 7.29
N TRP A 27 5.96 5.90 6.20
CA TRP A 27 4.95 5.95 5.16
C TRP A 27 3.64 5.35 5.64
N ARG A 28 2.52 5.92 5.20
CA ARG A 28 1.19 5.55 5.63
C ARG A 28 0.32 5.20 4.44
N PHE A 29 -0.36 4.06 4.54
CA PHE A 29 -1.21 3.57 3.48
C PHE A 29 -2.60 3.31 4.01
N LYS A 30 -3.62 3.65 3.21
CA LYS A 30 -5.01 3.46 3.60
C LYS A 30 -5.57 2.21 2.95
N CYS A 31 -6.05 1.28 3.76
CA CYS A 31 -6.72 0.09 3.26
C CYS A 31 -8.05 0.48 2.61
N PRO A 32 -8.29 0.10 1.35
CA PRO A 32 -9.54 0.47 0.69
C PRO A 32 -10.75 -0.32 1.20
N CYS A 33 -10.52 -1.40 1.91
CA CYS A 33 -11.60 -2.24 2.43
C CYS A 33 -12.13 -1.75 3.76
N CYS A 34 -11.25 -1.62 4.76
CA CYS A 34 -11.68 -1.25 6.12
C CYS A 34 -11.38 0.21 6.47
N GLY A 35 -10.66 0.93 5.62
CA GLY A 35 -10.32 2.32 5.86
C GLY A 35 -9.21 2.56 6.87
N ARG A 36 -8.63 1.50 7.43
CA ARG A 36 -7.56 1.64 8.40
C ARG A 36 -6.31 2.22 7.75
N ILE A 37 -5.64 3.10 8.46
CA ILE A 37 -4.37 3.65 8.03
C ILE A 37 -3.28 2.76 8.60
N ASN A 38 -2.53 2.10 7.72
CA ASN A 38 -1.45 1.21 8.09
C ASN A 38 -0.13 1.94 7.92
N MET A 39 0.61 2.10 9.01
CA MET A 39 1.94 2.69 8.95
C MET A 39 2.96 1.59 8.68
N ALA A 40 3.90 1.83 7.78
CA ALA A 40 4.89 0.82 7.42
C ALA A 40 5.69 0.33 8.64
N GLU A 41 5.94 1.19 9.63
CA GLU A 41 6.63 0.82 10.86
C GLU A 41 5.92 -0.31 11.62
N GLU A 42 4.59 -0.38 11.55
CA GLU A 42 3.83 -1.44 12.23
C GLU A 42 4.20 -2.82 11.70
N PHE A 43 4.51 -2.90 10.40
CA PHE A 43 4.92 -4.17 9.78
C PHE A 43 6.32 -4.55 10.23
N ASP A 44 7.21 -3.58 10.33
CA ASP A 44 8.56 -3.82 10.83
C ASP A 44 8.54 -4.38 12.26
N LYS A 45 7.66 -3.84 13.11
CA LYS A 45 7.55 -4.26 14.52
C LYS A 45 7.10 -5.71 14.69
N VAL A 46 6.41 -6.28 13.70
CA VAL A 46 5.98 -7.68 13.75
C VAL A 46 6.87 -8.58 12.89
N GLY A 47 8.03 -8.09 12.48
CA GLY A 47 9.01 -8.88 11.75
C GLY A 47 8.77 -9.01 10.26
N LEU A 48 7.95 -8.13 9.69
CA LEU A 48 7.64 -8.11 8.25
C LEU A 48 8.38 -6.99 7.56
N ASP A 49 8.39 -7.01 6.23
CA ASP A 49 8.98 -5.94 5.45
C ASP A 49 8.08 -4.71 5.47
N VAL A 50 8.68 -3.53 5.58
CA VAL A 50 7.92 -2.28 5.57
C VAL A 50 7.13 -2.09 4.27
N GLU A 51 7.61 -2.68 3.18
CA GLU A 51 6.94 -2.60 1.88
C GLU A 51 5.61 -3.34 1.85
N ASP A 52 5.40 -4.31 2.73
CA ASP A 52 4.15 -5.05 2.80
C ASP A 52 2.97 -4.14 3.17
N ALA A 53 3.23 -3.01 3.82
CA ALA A 53 2.20 -2.06 4.19
C ALA A 53 1.46 -1.49 2.98
N SER A 54 2.10 -1.49 1.80
CA SER A 54 1.49 -0.97 0.58
C SER A 54 0.54 -1.95 -0.09
N GLN A 55 0.55 -3.21 0.33
CA GLN A 55 -0.23 -4.27 -0.32
C GLN A 55 -1.12 -5.06 0.63
N PHE A 56 -0.83 -5.07 1.91
CA PHE A 56 -1.57 -5.84 2.92
C PHE A 56 -2.09 -4.94 4.02
N CYS A 57 -3.34 -5.15 4.44
CA CYS A 57 -3.78 -4.57 5.70
C CYS A 57 -3.13 -5.36 6.85
N ILE A 58 -2.75 -4.67 7.91
CA ILE A 58 -2.06 -5.29 9.05
C ILE A 58 -2.90 -6.41 9.68
N GLY A 59 -4.21 -6.40 9.48
CA GLY A 59 -5.10 -7.45 9.97
C GLY A 59 -4.80 -8.84 9.42
N ASN A 60 -4.05 -8.92 8.29
CA ASN A 60 -3.57 -10.20 7.78
C ASN A 60 -2.60 -10.89 8.75
N PHE A 61 -1.93 -10.12 9.58
CA PHE A 61 -0.84 -10.60 10.44
C PHE A 61 -1.11 -10.37 11.91
N LYS A 62 -1.99 -9.43 12.23
CA LYS A 62 -2.29 -9.06 13.61
C LYS A 62 -3.81 -9.10 13.80
N LYS A 63 -4.28 -10.09 14.54
CA LYS A 63 -5.72 -10.30 14.75
C LYS A 63 -6.36 -9.09 15.41
N LYS A 64 -7.61 -8.84 15.04
CA LYS A 64 -8.46 -7.77 15.61
C LYS A 64 -7.97 -6.36 15.28
N THR A 65 -7.03 -6.22 14.36
CA THR A 65 -6.51 -4.93 13.95
C THR A 65 -6.63 -4.82 12.44
N GLY A 66 -7.61 -4.08 11.94
CA GLY A 66 -7.85 -3.98 10.50
C GLY A 66 -8.57 -5.20 9.94
N CYS A 67 -8.28 -5.52 8.68
CA CYS A 67 -8.94 -6.63 7.97
C CYS A 67 -7.90 -7.50 7.26
N ASN A 68 -8.37 -8.48 6.49
CA ASN A 68 -7.47 -9.38 5.77
C ASN A 68 -7.34 -9.04 4.27
N TYR A 69 -7.56 -7.79 3.92
CA TYR A 69 -7.45 -7.36 2.53
C TYR A 69 -6.00 -7.34 2.06
N ALA A 70 -5.77 -7.80 0.83
CA ALA A 70 -4.47 -7.71 0.18
C ALA A 70 -4.68 -7.50 -1.31
N THR A 71 -3.89 -6.61 -1.92
CA THR A 71 -4.05 -6.28 -3.35
C THR A 71 -3.82 -7.48 -4.25
N MET A 72 -2.93 -8.38 -3.86
CA MET A 72 -2.60 -9.54 -4.70
C MET A 72 -3.61 -10.69 -4.57
N ARG A 73 -4.50 -10.64 -3.57
CA ARG A 73 -5.54 -11.68 -3.41
C ARG A 73 -6.81 -11.33 -4.13
N THR A 74 -7.00 -10.06 -4.44
CA THR A 74 -8.24 -9.56 -5.00
C THR A 74 -7.98 -9.02 -6.38
N ILE A 75 -8.72 -9.55 -7.33
CA ILE A 75 -8.61 -9.10 -8.70
C ILE A 75 -9.73 -8.11 -8.96
N SER A 76 -9.40 -7.00 -9.53
CA SER A 76 -10.30 -6.04 -10.10
C SER A 76 -11.15 -5.20 -9.15
N ARG A 77 -12.30 -5.67 -8.70
CA ARG A 77 -13.28 -4.77 -8.07
C ARG A 77 -12.83 -4.11 -6.79
N HIS A 78 -12.07 -4.84 -5.99
CA HIS A 78 -11.67 -4.37 -4.67
C HIS A 78 -10.41 -3.51 -4.69
N ASN A 79 -9.80 -3.39 -5.86
CA ASN A 79 -8.65 -2.49 -6.02
C ASN A 79 -9.07 -1.07 -6.39
N GLU A 80 -10.37 -0.78 -6.41
CA GLU A 80 -10.84 0.59 -6.56
C GLU A 80 -10.29 1.43 -5.41
N GLY A 81 -9.75 2.60 -5.76
CA GLY A 81 -9.09 3.45 -4.78
C GLY A 81 -7.64 3.13 -4.54
N CYS A 82 -7.14 2.01 -5.09
CA CYS A 82 -5.71 1.71 -5.08
C CYS A 82 -5.01 2.44 -6.22
N ARG A 83 -3.69 2.44 -6.17
CA ARG A 83 -2.85 2.95 -7.25
C ARG A 83 -2.23 1.79 -8.00
N LEU A 84 -1.96 1.99 -9.28
CA LEU A 84 -1.23 1.01 -10.09
C LEU A 84 0.16 1.55 -10.38
N ILE A 85 1.17 0.79 -9.99
CA ILE A 85 2.55 1.15 -10.20
C ILE A 85 3.10 0.33 -11.38
N ARG A 86 3.71 1.01 -12.33
CA ARG A 86 4.29 0.40 -13.52
C ARG A 86 5.80 0.43 -13.42
N PHE A 87 6.41 -0.74 -13.58
CA PHE A 87 7.87 -0.88 -13.54
C PHE A 87 8.44 -0.89 -14.96
N ASP A 88 9.72 -0.56 -15.07
CA ASP A 88 10.40 -0.47 -16.36
C ASP A 88 10.42 -1.79 -17.13
N ASP A 89 10.39 -2.91 -16.41
CA ASP A 89 10.38 -4.24 -17.03
C ASP A 89 8.99 -4.71 -17.47
N GLY A 90 7.99 -3.85 -17.37
CA GLY A 90 6.61 -4.16 -17.77
C GLY A 90 5.75 -4.73 -16.66
N ARG A 91 6.29 -5.03 -15.50
CA ARG A 91 5.50 -5.49 -14.36
C ARG A 91 4.58 -4.38 -13.87
N ARG A 92 3.50 -4.80 -13.23
CA ARG A 92 2.52 -3.89 -12.63
C ARG A 92 2.20 -4.36 -11.23
N LEU A 93 2.00 -3.41 -10.31
CA LEU A 93 1.70 -3.72 -8.93
C LEU A 93 0.61 -2.78 -8.44
N ALA A 94 -0.46 -3.35 -7.88
CA ALA A 94 -1.48 -2.55 -7.20
C ALA A 94 -1.03 -2.29 -5.77
N VAL A 95 -1.08 -1.04 -5.35
CA VAL A 95 -0.71 -0.63 -4.00
C VAL A 95 -1.81 0.24 -3.41
N PHE A 96 -1.89 0.27 -2.08
CA PHE A 96 -2.85 1.11 -1.38
C PHE A 96 -2.55 2.58 -1.63
N ASP A 97 -3.59 3.41 -1.56
CA ASP A 97 -3.40 4.85 -1.63
C ASP A 97 -2.66 5.35 -0.39
N PHE A 98 -1.93 6.44 -0.55
CA PHE A 98 -1.32 7.10 0.60
C PHE A 98 -2.41 7.71 1.48
N SER A 99 -2.16 7.75 2.77
CA SER A 99 -3.02 8.46 3.71
C SER A 99 -2.45 9.84 3.98
N ASP A 100 -3.33 10.78 4.12
CA ASP A 100 -2.92 12.11 4.52
C ASP A 100 -2.75 12.23 6.03
#